data_0e89574d50314a9136c0315cb5bcbe62
#
_entry.id   0e89574d50314a9136c0315cb5bcbe62
#
_cell.length_a   1.000
_cell.length_b   1.000
_cell.length_c   1.000
_cell.angle_alpha   90.00
_cell.angle_beta   90.00
_cell.angle_gamma   90.00
#
_symmetry.space_group_name_H-M   'P 1'
#
loop_
_entity.id
_entity.type
_entity.pdbx_description
1 polymer ?
#
loop_
_entity_poly.entity_id
_entity_poly.type
_entity_poly.pdbx_seq_one_letter_code
_entity_poly.pdbx_strand_id
1 'polypeptide(L)' 'MAKEVNCPCGETLRGESDDELVTNVEGHVQDKHPDMVGTMTREKILEMAQEAA' A
#
# COMPACT_ATOMS: atom_id res chain seq x y z
N MET A 1 10.98 8.58 -7.51
CA MET A 1 9.97 8.07 -8.43
C MET A 1 8.80 7.53 -7.64
N ALA A 2 7.60 7.85 -8.09
CA ALA A 2 6.40 7.42 -7.38
C ALA A 2 6.12 5.94 -7.59
N LYS A 3 5.51 5.33 -6.60
CA LYS A 3 5.06 3.94 -6.68
C LYS A 3 3.59 3.85 -6.29
N GLU A 4 2.94 2.81 -6.74
CA GLU A 4 1.54 2.61 -6.43
C GLU A 4 1.25 1.14 -6.14
N VAL A 5 0.19 0.92 -5.37
CA VAL A 5 -0.32 -0.40 -5.05
C VAL A 5 -1.81 -0.43 -5.37
N ASN A 6 -2.23 -1.44 -6.12
CA ASN A 6 -3.64 -1.65 -6.39
C ASN A 6 -4.23 -2.54 -5.30
N CYS A 7 -5.06 -1.94 -4.47
CA CYS A 7 -5.73 -2.69 -3.42
C CYS A 7 -6.82 -3.58 -4.02
N PRO A 8 -7.00 -4.81 -3.50
CA PRO A 8 -8.07 -5.68 -3.99
C PRO A 8 -9.46 -5.07 -3.93
N CYS A 9 -9.65 -4.05 -3.09
CA CYS A 9 -10.94 -3.38 -3.01
C CYS A 9 -11.19 -2.39 -4.13
N GLY A 10 -10.24 -2.25 -5.05
CA GLY A 10 -10.39 -1.39 -6.20
C GLY A 10 -9.77 -0.01 -6.07
N GLU A 11 -9.13 0.27 -4.93
CA GLU A 11 -8.47 1.55 -4.72
C GLU A 11 -7.00 1.45 -5.08
N THR A 12 -6.45 2.54 -5.63
CA THR A 12 -5.03 2.64 -5.93
C THR A 12 -4.40 3.61 -4.95
N LEU A 13 -3.34 3.14 -4.29
CA LEU A 13 -2.63 3.94 -3.29
C LEU A 13 -1.26 4.29 -3.84
N ARG A 14 -0.83 5.52 -3.63
CA ARG A 14 0.43 6.03 -4.16
C ARG A 14 1.32 6.60 -3.07
N GLY A 15 2.62 6.59 -3.33
CA GLY A 15 3.60 7.24 -2.49
C GLY A 15 4.81 7.60 -3.32
N GLU A 16 5.49 8.66 -2.96
CA GLU A 16 6.67 9.10 -3.69
C GLU A 16 7.92 8.31 -3.33
N SER A 17 7.88 7.61 -2.21
CA SER A 17 8.95 6.72 -1.78
C SER A 17 8.33 5.46 -1.21
N ASP A 18 9.18 4.45 -1.01
CA ASP A 18 8.71 3.20 -0.42
C ASP A 18 8.11 3.43 0.96
N ASP A 19 8.76 4.27 1.78
CA ASP A 19 8.27 4.56 3.12
C ASP A 19 6.92 5.26 3.08
N GLU A 20 6.76 6.23 2.20
CA GLU A 20 5.51 6.94 2.06
C GLU A 20 4.40 6.01 1.56
N LEU A 21 4.72 5.17 0.58
CA LEU A 21 3.76 4.20 0.06
C LEU A 21 3.30 3.25 1.15
N VAL A 22 4.25 2.71 1.91
CA VAL A 22 3.91 1.79 3.00
C VAL A 22 3.03 2.46 4.03
N THR A 23 3.35 3.70 4.41
CA THR A 23 2.55 4.45 5.37
C THR A 23 1.13 4.65 4.85
N ASN A 24 0.99 5.01 3.59
CA ASN A 24 -0.33 5.23 2.99
C ASN A 24 -1.13 3.94 2.94
N VAL A 25 -0.50 2.85 2.55
CA VAL A 25 -1.19 1.55 2.49
C VAL A 25 -1.59 1.08 3.88
N GLU A 26 -0.71 1.22 4.85
CA GLU A 26 -1.03 0.83 6.23
C GLU A 26 -2.21 1.63 6.77
N GLY A 27 -2.22 2.92 6.53
CA GLY A 27 -3.34 3.76 6.93
C GLY A 27 -4.64 3.34 6.29
N HIS A 28 -4.60 3.03 5.00
CA HIS A 28 -5.77 2.56 4.27
C HIS A 28 -6.27 1.23 4.85
N VAL A 29 -5.35 0.30 5.08
CA VAL A 29 -5.73 -1.02 5.60
C VAL A 29 -6.35 -0.90 6.99
N GLN A 30 -5.78 -0.07 7.85
CA GLN A 30 -6.33 0.13 9.19
C GLN A 30 -7.72 0.72 9.15
N ASP A 31 -7.99 1.60 8.20
CA ASP A 31 -9.27 2.30 8.10
C ASP A 31 -10.34 1.45 7.41
N LYS A 32 -9.98 0.78 6.33
CA LYS A 32 -10.94 0.07 5.48
C LYS A 32 -10.92 -1.45 5.64
N HIS A 33 -9.77 -1.99 6.02
CA HIS A 33 -9.60 -3.44 6.10
C HIS A 33 -8.86 -3.83 7.37
N PRO A 34 -9.44 -3.54 8.55
CA PRO A 34 -8.75 -3.81 9.82
C PRO A 34 -8.35 -5.28 9.98
N ASP A 35 -9.07 -6.18 9.34
CA ASP A 35 -8.75 -7.61 9.41
C ASP A 35 -7.45 -7.96 8.68
N MET A 36 -7.00 -7.08 7.79
CA MET A 36 -5.81 -7.32 6.99
C MET A 36 -4.55 -6.69 7.57
N VAL A 37 -4.66 -5.98 8.69
CA VAL A 37 -3.52 -5.27 9.26
C VAL A 37 -2.34 -6.20 9.50
N GLY A 38 -2.59 -7.38 10.01
CA GLY A 38 -1.54 -8.35 10.28
C GLY A 38 -1.01 -9.06 9.03
N THR A 39 -1.73 -8.96 7.91
CA THR A 39 -1.37 -9.62 6.66
C THR A 39 -0.57 -8.71 5.75
N MET A 40 -0.86 -7.42 5.77
CA MET A 40 -0.20 -6.44 4.92
C MET A 40 1.05 -5.91 5.58
N THR A 41 2.12 -6.68 5.51
CA THR A 41 3.42 -6.26 6.03
C THR A 41 4.12 -5.35 5.03
N ARG A 42 5.17 -4.67 5.50
CA ARG A 42 5.97 -3.81 4.63
C ARG A 42 6.49 -4.58 3.41
N GLU A 43 6.99 -5.77 3.63
CA GLU A 43 7.48 -6.60 2.53
C GLU A 43 6.40 -6.92 1.52
N LYS A 44 5.23 -7.28 2.01
CA LYS A 44 4.10 -7.60 1.15
C LYS A 44 3.69 -6.39 0.32
N ILE A 45 3.62 -5.23 0.95
CA ILE A 45 3.26 -4.00 0.27
C ILE A 45 4.26 -3.68 -0.84
N LEU A 46 5.55 -3.80 -0.53
CA LEU A 46 6.58 -3.50 -1.51
C LEU A 46 6.62 -4.51 -2.66
N GLU A 47 6.26 -5.76 -2.40
CA GLU A 47 6.14 -6.75 -3.46
C GLU A 47 5.03 -6.40 -4.43
N MET A 48 3.96 -5.81 -3.93
CA MET A 48 2.81 -5.43 -4.76
C MET A 48 3.00 -4.08 -5.42
N ALA A 49 3.99 -3.31 -4.98
CA ALA A 49 4.21 -1.97 -5.49
C ALA A 49 4.68 -1.98 -6.93
N GLN A 50 4.14 -1.04 -7.70
CA GLN A 50 4.51 -0.85 -9.10
C GLN A 50 4.87 0.60 -9.32
N GLU A 51 5.67 0.88 -10.34
CA GLU A 51 6.01 2.25 -10.66
C GLU A 51 4.78 2.98 -11.18
N ALA A 52 4.50 4.12 -10.58
CA ALA A 52 3.36 4.94 -10.98
C ALA A 52 3.69 5.89 -12.11
N ALA A 53 4.96 5.99 -12.43
CA ALA A 53 5.48 6.81 -13.53
C ALA A 53 4.85 8.18 -13.62
#